data_d7de6b36e7bf75727e5cd351bf906fe9
#
_entry.id   d7de6b36e7bf75727e5cd351bf906fe9
#
_cell.length_a   1.000
_cell.length_b   1.000
_cell.length_c   1.000
_cell.angle_alpha   90.00
_cell.angle_beta   90.00
_cell.angle_gamma   90.00
#
_symmetry.space_group_name_H-M   'P 1'
#
loop_
_entity.id
_entity.type
_entity.pdbx_description
1 polymer ?
#
loop_
_entity_poly.entity_id
_entity_poly.type
_entity_poly.pdbx_seq_one_letter_code
_entity_poly.pdbx_strand_id
1 'polypeptide(L)' 'GDYDTLAGFLISRLGYLPTGKETQPVTVDYENVHFTVCGVEERRIERIKAEVKI' A
#
# COMPACT_ATOMS: atom_id res chain seq x y z
N GLY A 1 -0.64 16.19 4.38
CA GLY A 1 -1.75 15.71 3.93
C GLY A 1 -2.26 14.49 4.56
N ASP A 2 -3.45 14.24 4.19
CA ASP A 2 -4.11 13.18 4.77
C ASP A 2 -3.68 11.87 4.34
N TYR A 3 -3.18 11.82 3.14
CA TYR A 3 -2.70 10.59 2.68
C TYR A 3 -1.58 10.14 3.53
N ASP A 4 -1.04 11.04 4.30
CA ASP A 4 -0.01 10.68 5.16
C ASP A 4 -0.38 9.53 5.98
N THR A 5 -1.60 9.34 6.23
CA THR A 5 -2.00 8.29 7.07
C THR A 5 -1.71 6.95 6.45
N LEU A 6 -2.55 6.49 5.53
CA LEU A 6 -2.43 5.12 5.07
C LEU A 6 -1.36 4.93 4.02
N ALA A 7 -1.35 5.77 3.00
CA ALA A 7 -0.36 5.61 1.96
C ALA A 7 1.04 5.80 2.51
N GLY A 8 1.23 6.83 3.34
CA GLY A 8 2.53 7.06 3.93
C GLY A 8 2.96 5.92 4.82
N PHE A 9 2.02 5.35 5.57
CA PHE A 9 2.32 4.22 6.42
C PHE A 9 2.78 3.04 5.59
N LEU A 10 2.10 2.76 4.48
CA LEU A 10 2.47 1.63 3.65
C LEU A 10 3.84 1.83 3.02
N ILE A 11 4.12 3.03 2.54
CA ILE A 11 5.43 3.32 1.97
C ILE A 11 6.52 3.13 3.02
N SER A 12 6.25 3.55 4.23
CA SER A 12 7.20 3.40 5.30
C SER A 12 7.47 1.93 5.59
N ARG A 13 6.44 1.10 5.56
CA ARG A 13 6.62 -0.32 5.83
C ARG A 13 7.32 -1.02 4.67
N LEU A 14 7.05 -0.59 3.45
CA LEU A 14 7.66 -1.20 2.28
C LEU A 14 9.12 -0.79 2.13
N GLY A 15 9.44 0.43 2.51
CA GLY A 15 10.78 0.93 2.33
C GLY A 15 11.02 1.52 0.96
N TYR A 16 9.99 1.60 0.13
CA TYR A 16 10.12 2.18 -1.20
C TYR A 16 8.73 2.57 -1.70
N LEU A 17 8.70 3.39 -2.74
CA LEU A 17 7.44 3.82 -3.33
C LEU A 17 7.12 2.91 -4.50
N PRO A 18 5.98 2.20 -4.47
CA PRO A 18 5.61 1.32 -5.57
C PRO A 18 5.47 2.09 -6.88
N THR A 19 5.84 1.45 -7.98
CA THR A 19 5.79 2.09 -9.28
C THR A 19 4.54 1.72 -10.06
N GLY A 20 3.87 0.67 -9.64
CA GLY A 20 2.72 0.19 -10.39
C GLY A 20 3.10 -0.79 -11.47
N LYS A 21 4.39 -1.08 -11.62
CA LYS A 21 4.85 -1.99 -12.66
C LYS A 21 5.43 -3.27 -12.09
N GLU A 22 5.25 -3.48 -10.80
CA GLU A 22 5.74 -4.70 -10.19
C GLU A 22 5.01 -5.90 -10.78
N THR A 23 5.73 -7.01 -10.93
CA THR A 23 5.13 -8.20 -11.49
C THR A 23 4.22 -8.89 -10.50
N GLN A 24 4.39 -8.63 -9.22
CA GLN A 24 3.57 -9.25 -8.20
C GLN A 24 2.90 -8.16 -7.38
N PRO A 25 1.75 -8.45 -6.79
CA PRO A 25 1.06 -7.45 -5.98
C PRO A 25 1.94 -6.98 -4.83
N VAL A 26 1.88 -5.69 -4.55
CA VAL A 26 2.60 -5.12 -3.42
C VAL A 26 1.67 -5.20 -2.22
N THR A 27 2.08 -5.89 -1.18
CA THR A 27 1.23 -6.07 -0.02
C THR A 27 1.99 -5.76 1.26
N VAL A 28 1.24 -5.41 2.29
CA VAL A 28 1.78 -5.13 3.62
C VAL A 28 0.84 -5.75 4.63
N ASP A 29 1.40 -6.48 5.59
CA ASP A 29 0.61 -7.02 6.69
C ASP A 29 0.90 -6.22 7.94
N TYR A 30 -0.12 -5.84 8.65
CA TYR A 30 0.06 -5.13 9.89
C TYR A 30 -1.02 -5.60 10.87
N GLU A 31 -0.58 -6.21 11.96
CA GLU A 31 -1.49 -6.78 12.95
C GLU A 31 -2.40 -7.78 12.24
N ASN A 32 -3.69 -7.57 12.30
CA ASN A 32 -4.61 -8.52 11.67
C ASN A 32 -5.19 -7.95 10.38
N VAL A 33 -4.51 -7.01 9.74
CA VAL A 33 -4.99 -6.41 8.52
C VAL A 33 -3.98 -6.66 7.40
N HIS A 34 -4.49 -7.05 6.25
CA HIS A 34 -3.68 -7.27 5.07
C HIS A 34 -4.01 -6.19 4.05
N PHE A 35 -3.01 -5.39 3.72
CA PHE A 35 -3.20 -4.30 2.75
C PHE A 35 -2.61 -4.70 1.41
N THR A 36 -3.34 -4.43 0.34
CA THR A 36 -2.86 -4.68 -1.00
C THR A 36 -2.92 -3.37 -1.78
N VAL A 37 -1.80 -2.98 -2.38
CA VAL A 37 -1.78 -1.78 -3.19
C VAL A 37 -2.34 -2.15 -4.55
N CYS A 38 -3.49 -1.57 -4.89
CA CYS A 38 -4.21 -1.94 -6.10
C CYS A 38 -3.95 -1.01 -7.27
N GLY A 39 -3.57 0.23 -7.00
CA GLY A 39 -3.36 1.17 -8.09
C GLY A 39 -2.32 2.19 -7.70
N VAL A 40 -1.38 2.46 -8.61
CA VAL A 40 -0.35 3.46 -8.40
C VAL A 40 -0.28 4.31 -9.66
N GLU A 41 -0.29 5.63 -9.49
CA GLU A 41 -0.15 6.55 -10.61
C GLU A 41 0.70 7.71 -10.22
N GLU A 42 1.60 8.11 -11.09
CA GLU A 42 2.43 9.29 -10.87
C GLU A 42 3.09 9.26 -9.51
N ARG A 43 3.59 8.09 -9.16
CA ARG A 43 4.31 7.92 -7.90
C ARG A 43 3.42 8.11 -6.69
N ARG A 44 2.12 7.86 -6.85
CA ARG A 44 1.20 7.94 -5.74
C ARG A 44 0.38 6.68 -5.67
N ILE A 45 0.13 6.23 -4.47
CA ILE A 45 -0.76 5.10 -4.27
C ILE A 45 -2.17 5.63 -4.36
N GLU A 46 -2.91 5.15 -5.38
CA GLU A 46 -4.26 5.63 -5.62
C GLU A 46 -5.32 4.74 -5.01
N ARG A 47 -5.04 3.45 -4.91
CA ARG A 47 -6.03 2.51 -4.37
C ARG A 47 -5.36 1.50 -3.49
N ILE A 48 -6.00 1.20 -2.38
CA ILE A 48 -5.50 0.22 -1.43
C ILE A 48 -6.67 -0.64 -1.01
N LYS A 49 -6.47 -1.95 -1.00
CA LYS A 49 -7.47 -2.87 -0.50
C LYS A 49 -7.03 -3.32 0.88
N ALA A 50 -7.92 -3.22 1.85
CA ALA A 50 -7.63 -3.64 3.21
C ALA A 50 -8.55 -4.80 3.57
N GLU A 51 -7.98 -5.89 4.05
CA GLU A 51 -8.73 -7.04 4.47
C GLU A 51 -8.37 -7.38 5.91
N VAL A 52 -9.38 -7.56 6.73
CA VAL A 52 -9.15 -7.94 8.12
C VAL A 52 -9.05 -9.45 8.18
N LYS A 53 -7.97 -9.94 8.77
CA LYS A 53 -7.78 -11.37 8.94
C LYS A 53 -8.33 -11.75 10.29
N ILE A 54 -9.28 -12.60 10.33
CA ILE A 54 -9.91 -13.00 11.59
C ILE A 54 -9.44 -14.35 12.03
#